data_03a2376ee97b37de0a976e14f28505e5
#
_entry.id   03a2376ee97b37de0a976e14f28505e5
#
_cell.length_a   1.000
_cell.length_b   1.000
_cell.length_c   1.000
_cell.angle_alpha   90.00
_cell.angle_beta   90.00
_cell.angle_gamma   90.00
#
_symmetry.space_group_name_H-M   'P 1'
#
loop_
_entity.id
_entity.type
_entity.pdbx_description
1 polymer ?
#
loop_
_entity_poly.entity_id
_entity_poly.type
_entity_poly.pdbx_seq_one_letter_code
_entity_poly.pdbx_strand_id
1 'polypeptide(L)'
;MFDSLSIELAKRAVHPIRSIYERELFSTLVANLENLSGFSNSDMELLVKLIPQLHKGMGRGCYLRALPVIFVDTKFIEKNLRFIESVTAAIIDCSAKEMGLLSWLDCRDKPKDWLLVKPLCKNAADALGGLPLLRMSSETLLDFELPAHNILVIENEQSCLSLDNIPDTIAVSGGGKNVSWMRANWLANKRVAYWGDIDSEGLA
;
A
#
# COMPACT_ATOMS: atom_id res chain seq x y z
N MET A 1 28.96 20.99 -6.44
CA MET A 1 28.83 22.42 -6.04
C MET A 1 27.34 22.67 -5.99
N PHE A 2 26.74 22.78 -4.79
CA PHE A 2 25.31 23.03 -4.64
C PHE A 2 25.06 24.51 -4.99
N ASP A 3 23.98 24.78 -5.74
CA ASP A 3 23.66 26.15 -6.11
C ASP A 3 23.09 26.92 -4.90
N SER A 4 23.09 28.23 -4.98
CA SER A 4 22.65 29.13 -3.90
C SER A 4 21.13 28.93 -3.60
N LEU A 5 20.35 28.47 -4.59
CA LEU A 5 18.91 28.23 -4.46
C LEU A 5 18.63 27.00 -3.59
N SER A 6 19.39 25.92 -3.77
CA SER A 6 19.28 24.69 -2.99
C SER A 6 19.59 24.93 -1.50
N ILE A 7 20.60 25.75 -1.23
CA ILE A 7 20.97 26.15 0.15
C ILE A 7 19.88 27.05 0.76
N GLU A 8 19.31 27.95 -0.01
CA GLU A 8 18.25 28.85 0.46
C GLU A 8 16.94 28.08 0.77
N LEU A 9 16.58 27.09 -0.05
CA LEU A 9 15.43 26.21 0.20
C LEU A 9 15.64 25.39 1.48
N ALA A 10 16.83 24.84 1.70
CA ALA A 10 17.17 24.15 2.94
C ALA A 10 17.06 25.06 4.16
N LYS A 11 17.57 26.31 4.08
CA LYS A 11 17.45 27.32 5.15
C LYS A 11 16.00 27.69 5.44
N ARG A 12 15.14 27.85 4.43
CA ARG A 12 13.70 28.15 4.60
C ARG A 12 12.98 27.04 5.37
N ALA A 13 13.27 25.78 5.07
CA ALA A 13 12.68 24.64 5.76
C ALA A 13 13.15 24.55 7.23
N VAL A 14 14.37 24.96 7.52
CA VAL A 14 14.96 24.88 8.87
C VAL A 14 14.51 26.03 9.78
N HIS A 15 14.21 27.22 9.23
CA HIS A 15 13.93 28.42 10.02
C HIS A 15 12.84 28.28 11.11
N PRO A 16 11.72 27.58 10.92
CA PRO A 16 10.67 27.38 11.94
C PRO A 16 10.98 26.32 13.00
N ILE A 17 11.96 25.44 12.77
CA ILE A 17 12.23 24.23 13.60
C ILE A 17 13.58 24.35 14.34
N ARG A 18 14.16 25.51 14.34
CA ARG A 18 15.57 25.84 14.54
C ARG A 18 16.22 25.48 15.88
N SER A 19 15.58 24.91 16.89
CA SER A 19 16.18 24.96 18.22
C SER A 19 16.83 23.67 18.77
N ILE A 20 16.56 22.49 18.23
CA ILE A 20 17.02 21.23 18.88
C ILE A 20 17.70 20.21 17.96
N TYR A 21 17.41 20.17 16.66
CA TYR A 21 17.90 19.13 15.74
C TYR A 21 18.57 19.69 14.47
N GLU A 22 19.21 20.85 14.55
CA GLU A 22 19.74 21.58 13.38
C GLU A 22 20.64 20.76 12.49
N ARG A 23 21.49 19.91 13.06
CA ARG A 23 22.50 19.18 12.28
C ARG A 23 21.91 18.00 11.50
N GLU A 24 21.09 17.21 12.15
CA GLU A 24 20.48 16.01 11.54
C GLU A 24 19.41 16.42 10.52
N LEU A 25 18.61 17.42 10.85
CA LEU A 25 17.66 17.99 9.91
C LEU A 25 18.36 18.57 8.68
N PHE A 26 19.44 19.36 8.87
CA PHE A 26 20.17 19.93 7.76
C PHE A 26 20.76 18.85 6.85
N SER A 27 21.39 17.82 7.40
CA SER A 27 21.92 16.70 6.61
C SER A 27 20.84 15.95 5.85
N THR A 28 19.66 15.77 6.46
CA THR A 28 18.49 15.14 5.82
C THR A 28 17.94 15.99 4.68
N LEU A 29 17.84 17.32 4.85
CA LEU A 29 17.39 18.23 3.80
C LEU A 29 18.39 18.27 2.63
N VAL A 30 19.68 18.28 2.91
CA VAL A 30 20.74 18.22 1.88
C VAL A 30 20.68 16.90 1.11
N ALA A 31 20.50 15.77 1.80
CA ALA A 31 20.36 14.47 1.16
C ALA A 31 19.09 14.35 0.28
N ASN A 32 18.09 15.21 0.49
CA ASN A 32 16.83 15.23 -0.26
C ASN A 32 16.63 16.49 -1.12
N LEU A 33 17.72 17.16 -1.51
CA LEU A 33 17.65 18.40 -2.31
C LEU A 33 16.89 18.26 -3.62
N GLU A 34 16.98 17.11 -4.28
CA GLU A 34 16.23 16.83 -5.50
C GLU A 34 14.72 16.91 -5.27
N ASN A 35 14.23 16.30 -4.19
CA ASN A 35 12.81 16.39 -3.80
C ASN A 35 12.43 17.83 -3.46
N LEU A 36 13.27 18.53 -2.69
CA LEU A 36 13.03 19.90 -2.27
C LEU A 36 13.03 20.90 -3.43
N SER A 37 13.85 20.67 -4.47
CA SER A 37 13.89 21.53 -5.66
C SER A 37 12.55 21.52 -6.43
N GLY A 38 11.78 20.43 -6.31
CA GLY A 38 10.45 20.31 -6.88
C GLY A 38 9.33 20.92 -6.03
N PHE A 39 9.62 21.40 -4.80
CA PHE A 39 8.61 21.97 -3.91
C PHE A 39 8.32 23.42 -4.24
N SER A 40 7.03 23.73 -4.37
CA SER A 40 6.54 25.11 -4.38
C SER A 40 6.63 25.74 -2.97
N ASN A 41 6.45 27.05 -2.88
CA ASN A 41 6.34 27.72 -1.58
C ASN A 41 5.16 27.16 -0.74
N SER A 42 4.04 26.81 -1.39
CA SER A 42 2.90 26.19 -0.73
C SER A 42 3.21 24.79 -0.21
N ASP A 43 4.01 23.98 -0.92
CA ASP A 43 4.44 22.66 -0.44
C ASP A 43 5.32 22.78 0.80
N MET A 44 6.20 23.80 0.84
CA MET A 44 7.01 24.09 2.03
C MET A 44 6.16 24.51 3.24
N GLU A 45 5.13 25.33 3.02
CA GLU A 45 4.19 25.68 4.08
C GLU A 45 3.41 24.49 4.60
N LEU A 46 2.98 23.56 3.69
CA LEU A 46 2.32 22.31 4.07
C LEU A 46 3.23 21.43 4.91
N LEU A 47 4.50 21.31 4.53
CA LEU A 47 5.49 20.53 5.28
C LEU A 47 5.67 21.08 6.70
N VAL A 48 5.85 22.39 6.82
CA VAL A 48 6.02 23.07 8.12
C VAL A 48 4.79 22.91 9.02
N LYS A 49 3.58 22.94 8.44
CA LYS A 49 2.34 22.70 9.18
C LYS A 49 2.17 21.23 9.56
N LEU A 50 2.62 20.31 8.72
CA LEU A 50 2.45 18.87 8.90
C LEU A 50 3.32 18.30 10.01
N ILE A 51 4.62 18.56 9.95
CA ILE A 51 5.62 17.88 10.80
C ILE A 51 5.29 17.97 12.30
N PRO A 52 4.91 19.13 12.86
CA PRO A 52 4.56 19.23 14.28
C PRO A 52 3.30 18.45 14.69
N GLN A 53 2.47 18.04 13.74
CA GLN A 53 1.25 17.28 14.01
C GLN A 53 1.49 15.77 14.05
N LEU A 54 2.62 15.30 13.49
CA LEU A 54 2.91 13.88 13.39
C LEU A 54 3.36 13.32 14.74
N HIS A 55 2.75 12.22 15.15
CA HIS A 55 3.19 11.43 16.29
C HIS A 55 2.92 9.95 16.06
N LYS A 56 3.70 9.10 16.71
CA LYS A 56 3.61 7.64 16.59
C LYS A 56 2.20 7.16 16.96
N GLY A 57 1.64 6.30 16.11
CA GLY A 57 0.34 5.68 16.35
C GLY A 57 -0.88 6.59 16.10
N MET A 58 -0.72 7.81 15.57
CA MET A 58 -1.84 8.74 15.40
C MET A 58 -2.93 8.25 14.44
N GLY A 59 -2.59 7.36 13.52
CA GLY A 59 -3.51 6.80 12.52
C GLY A 59 -4.49 5.79 13.08
N ARG A 60 -4.16 5.11 14.20
CA ARG A 60 -5.05 4.16 14.88
C ARG A 60 -5.67 3.13 13.94
N GLY A 61 -4.88 2.60 13.01
CA GLY A 61 -5.33 1.63 12.01
C GLY A 61 -6.18 2.22 10.88
N CYS A 62 -6.27 3.54 10.71
CA CYS A 62 -6.94 4.13 9.54
C CYS A 62 -6.06 4.08 8.29
N TYR A 63 -6.66 4.30 7.12
CA TYR A 63 -5.89 4.59 5.90
C TYR A 63 -5.33 6.00 5.92
N LEU A 64 -4.20 6.23 5.26
CA LEU A 64 -3.51 7.52 5.21
C LEU A 64 -4.42 8.70 4.88
N ARG A 65 -5.45 8.48 4.03
CA ARG A 65 -6.42 9.52 3.65
C ARG A 65 -7.34 9.96 4.78
N ALA A 66 -7.45 9.18 5.83
CA ALA A 66 -8.23 9.49 7.03
C ALA A 66 -7.36 9.95 8.21
N LEU A 67 -6.06 10.20 7.97
CA LEU A 67 -5.17 10.70 9.02
C LEU A 67 -5.68 12.05 9.56
N PRO A 68 -5.79 12.23 10.89
CA PRO A 68 -6.40 13.43 11.50
C PRO A 68 -5.41 14.61 11.53
N VAL A 69 -4.95 15.04 10.36
CA VAL A 69 -4.11 16.24 10.20
C VAL A 69 -4.96 17.45 9.81
N ILE A 70 -4.60 18.62 10.33
CA ILE A 70 -5.34 19.87 10.16
C ILE A 70 -4.60 20.78 9.17
N PHE A 71 -5.33 21.38 8.23
CA PHE A 71 -4.79 22.29 7.20
C PHE A 71 -3.73 21.68 6.26
N VAL A 72 -3.66 20.35 6.18
CA VAL A 72 -2.75 19.63 5.25
C VAL A 72 -3.56 18.61 4.48
N ASP A 73 -3.50 18.65 3.15
CA ASP A 73 -4.07 17.60 2.31
C ASP A 73 -3.22 16.32 2.43
N THR A 74 -3.85 15.22 2.79
CA THR A 74 -3.19 13.90 2.89
C THR A 74 -2.62 13.40 1.57
N LYS A 75 -3.04 13.96 0.41
CA LYS A 75 -2.36 13.75 -0.89
C LYS A 75 -0.93 14.24 -0.88
N PHE A 76 -0.67 15.36 -0.19
CA PHE A 76 0.68 15.87 -0.01
C PHE A 76 1.57 14.84 0.70
N ILE A 77 1.05 14.22 1.76
CA ILE A 77 1.76 13.17 2.50
C ILE A 77 2.02 11.96 1.59
N GLU A 78 1.00 11.49 0.87
CA GLU A 78 1.10 10.34 -0.03
C GLU A 78 2.14 10.54 -1.13
N LYS A 79 2.18 11.73 -1.74
CA LYS A 79 3.13 12.10 -2.80
C LYS A 79 4.57 12.18 -2.28
N ASN A 80 4.76 12.62 -1.04
CA ASN A 80 6.06 12.92 -0.46
C ASN A 80 6.44 11.97 0.69
N LEU A 81 5.89 10.76 0.71
CA LEU A 81 5.96 9.83 1.84
C LEU A 81 7.39 9.59 2.34
N ARG A 82 8.32 9.26 1.44
CA ARG A 82 9.73 8.97 1.79
C ARG A 82 10.47 10.19 2.32
N PHE A 83 10.16 11.36 1.77
CA PHE A 83 10.77 12.60 2.24
C PHE A 83 10.26 12.97 3.64
N ILE A 84 8.95 12.90 3.85
CA ILE A 84 8.31 13.15 5.17
C ILE A 84 8.83 12.13 6.20
N GLU A 85 9.00 10.86 5.83
CA GLU A 85 9.61 9.83 6.67
C GLU A 85 11.02 10.23 7.13
N SER A 86 11.87 10.66 6.18
CA SER A 86 13.25 11.07 6.48
C SER A 86 13.29 12.29 7.42
N VAL A 87 12.42 13.27 7.19
CA VAL A 87 12.31 14.47 8.05
C VAL A 87 11.75 14.10 9.43
N THR A 88 10.73 13.26 9.49
CA THR A 88 10.15 12.78 10.75
C THR A 88 11.18 12.01 11.57
N ALA A 89 11.96 11.15 10.93
CA ALA A 89 13.02 10.38 11.58
C ALA A 89 14.14 11.28 12.15
N ALA A 90 14.47 12.35 11.44
CA ALA A 90 15.51 13.28 11.85
C ALA A 90 15.08 14.20 13.02
N ILE A 91 13.79 14.51 13.14
CA ILE A 91 13.31 15.55 14.07
C ILE A 91 12.50 14.99 15.23
N ILE A 92 11.70 13.94 14.98
CA ILE A 92 10.70 13.45 15.95
C ILE A 92 11.14 12.12 16.55
N ASP A 93 11.34 11.10 15.70
CA ASP A 93 11.62 9.74 16.17
C ASP A 93 12.30 8.92 15.07
N CYS A 94 13.56 8.53 15.29
CA CYS A 94 14.35 7.75 14.33
C CYS A 94 13.67 6.41 13.94
N SER A 95 12.80 5.86 14.79
CA SER A 95 12.07 4.64 14.49
C SER A 95 11.10 4.79 13.29
N ALA A 96 10.76 6.01 12.89
CA ALA A 96 9.97 6.27 11.68
C ALA A 96 10.65 5.76 10.41
N LYS A 97 11.98 5.81 10.34
CA LYS A 97 12.76 5.29 9.20
C LYS A 97 12.89 3.76 9.25
N GLU A 98 13.03 3.20 10.44
CA GLU A 98 13.19 1.75 10.62
C GLU A 98 11.89 0.99 10.32
N MET A 99 10.77 1.52 10.78
CA MET A 99 9.45 0.93 10.61
C MET A 99 8.78 1.30 9.29
N GLY A 100 9.19 2.41 8.68
CA GLY A 100 8.45 3.09 7.62
C GLY A 100 7.36 4.01 8.18
N LEU A 101 7.15 5.17 7.52
CA LEU A 101 6.25 6.21 8.03
C LEU A 101 4.81 5.71 8.27
N LEU A 102 4.26 4.90 7.36
CA LEU A 102 2.89 4.39 7.51
C LEU A 102 2.74 3.50 8.75
N SER A 103 3.68 2.58 8.97
CA SER A 103 3.68 1.70 10.14
C SER A 103 3.93 2.50 11.43
N TRP A 104 4.81 3.50 11.40
CA TRP A 104 5.07 4.38 12.53
C TRP A 104 3.83 5.20 12.92
N LEU A 105 3.09 5.69 11.91
CA LEU A 105 1.80 6.37 12.12
C LEU A 105 0.66 5.42 12.53
N ASP A 106 0.85 4.11 12.49
CA ASP A 106 -0.20 3.10 12.63
C ASP A 106 -1.31 3.29 11.56
N CYS A 107 -0.88 3.53 10.32
CA CYS A 107 -1.76 3.57 9.16
C CYS A 107 -1.77 2.23 8.44
N ARG A 108 -2.96 1.82 7.96
CA ARG A 108 -3.08 0.66 7.09
C ARG A 108 -2.54 0.96 5.70
N ASP A 109 -1.83 0.01 5.14
CA ASP A 109 -1.50 -0.01 3.72
C ASP A 109 -2.78 -0.18 2.88
N LYS A 110 -2.73 0.33 1.65
CA LYS A 110 -3.79 0.03 0.68
C LYS A 110 -3.78 -1.46 0.38
N PRO A 111 -4.96 -2.11 0.26
CA PRO A 111 -5.01 -3.48 -0.22
C PRO A 111 -4.26 -3.59 -1.54
N LYS A 112 -3.39 -4.57 -1.62
CA LYS A 112 -2.57 -4.87 -2.80
C LYS A 112 -3.02 -6.19 -3.40
N ASP A 113 -2.48 -6.51 -4.55
CA ASP A 113 -2.62 -7.83 -5.14
C ASP A 113 -4.09 -8.23 -5.30
N TRP A 114 -4.80 -7.45 -6.11
CA TRP A 114 -6.20 -7.69 -6.44
C TRP A 114 -6.36 -8.87 -7.37
N LEU A 115 -7.11 -9.86 -6.90
CA LEU A 115 -7.42 -11.09 -7.64
C LEU A 115 -8.84 -11.02 -8.19
N LEU A 116 -9.01 -11.53 -9.40
CA LEU A 116 -10.31 -11.73 -10.00
C LEU A 116 -10.93 -13.00 -9.42
N VAL A 117 -12.15 -12.92 -8.90
CA VAL A 117 -12.90 -14.04 -8.35
C VAL A 117 -14.17 -14.21 -9.18
N LYS A 118 -14.31 -15.35 -9.88
CA LYS A 118 -15.44 -15.68 -10.74
C LYS A 118 -16.14 -16.95 -10.24
N PRO A 119 -17.36 -16.86 -9.67
CA PRO A 119 -18.17 -18.04 -9.43
C PRO A 119 -18.53 -18.69 -10.76
N LEU A 120 -18.35 -20.02 -10.87
CA LEU A 120 -18.63 -20.78 -12.07
C LEU A 120 -19.93 -21.57 -11.99
N CYS A 121 -20.74 -21.35 -10.97
CA CYS A 121 -22.09 -21.92 -10.87
C CYS A 121 -23.02 -20.98 -10.10
N LYS A 122 -24.30 -21.20 -10.27
CA LYS A 122 -25.34 -20.38 -9.63
C LYS A 122 -25.22 -20.39 -8.10
N ASN A 123 -25.02 -21.54 -7.49
CA ASN A 123 -24.95 -21.68 -6.03
C ASN A 123 -23.80 -20.88 -5.45
N ALA A 124 -22.61 -20.93 -6.09
CA ALA A 124 -21.44 -20.15 -5.68
C ALA A 124 -21.67 -18.64 -5.87
N ALA A 125 -22.34 -18.24 -6.96
CA ALA A 125 -22.71 -16.85 -7.19
C ALA A 125 -23.70 -16.35 -6.14
N ASP A 126 -24.78 -17.11 -5.87
CA ASP A 126 -25.80 -16.77 -4.87
C ASP A 126 -25.18 -16.61 -3.47
N ALA A 127 -24.24 -17.46 -3.10
CA ALA A 127 -23.50 -17.39 -1.83
C ALA A 127 -22.57 -16.16 -1.75
N LEU A 128 -22.18 -15.59 -2.89
CA LEU A 128 -21.44 -14.33 -3.01
C LEU A 128 -22.36 -13.12 -3.30
N GLY A 129 -23.62 -13.19 -2.89
CA GLY A 129 -24.59 -12.12 -3.06
C GLY A 129 -25.14 -11.96 -4.47
N GLY A 130 -25.06 -12.99 -5.30
CA GLY A 130 -25.51 -12.99 -6.70
C GLY A 130 -24.55 -12.30 -7.67
N LEU A 131 -23.34 -11.96 -7.23
CA LEU A 131 -22.36 -11.26 -8.06
C LEU A 131 -21.68 -12.24 -9.04
N PRO A 132 -21.70 -11.95 -10.35
CA PRO A 132 -21.09 -12.82 -11.34
C PRO A 132 -19.56 -12.71 -11.39
N LEU A 133 -19.01 -11.64 -10.82
CA LEU A 133 -17.61 -11.33 -10.85
C LEU A 133 -17.23 -10.36 -9.73
N LEU A 134 -16.11 -10.61 -9.06
CA LEU A 134 -15.60 -9.77 -7.97
C LEU A 134 -14.10 -9.56 -8.13
N ARG A 135 -13.60 -8.52 -7.47
CA ARG A 135 -12.15 -8.39 -7.18
C ARG A 135 -11.96 -8.39 -5.66
N MET A 136 -11.08 -9.26 -5.19
CA MET A 136 -10.73 -9.38 -3.78
C MET A 136 -9.22 -9.24 -3.61
N SER A 137 -8.76 -8.59 -2.54
CA SER A 137 -7.32 -8.53 -2.26
C SER A 137 -6.82 -9.87 -1.72
N SER A 138 -5.52 -10.15 -1.89
CA SER A 138 -4.89 -11.31 -1.26
C SER A 138 -5.13 -11.38 0.23
N GLU A 139 -5.10 -10.25 0.93
CA GLU A 139 -5.38 -10.16 2.37
C GLU A 139 -6.81 -10.63 2.68
N THR A 140 -7.79 -10.16 1.89
CA THR A 140 -9.18 -10.59 2.06
C THR A 140 -9.32 -12.10 1.86
N LEU A 141 -8.66 -12.67 0.84
CA LEU A 141 -8.71 -14.10 0.56
C LEU A 141 -7.96 -14.96 1.59
N LEU A 142 -7.03 -14.40 2.36
CA LEU A 142 -6.42 -15.13 3.49
C LEU A 142 -7.46 -15.47 4.57
N ASP A 143 -8.39 -14.54 4.84
CA ASP A 143 -9.33 -14.65 5.96
C ASP A 143 -10.75 -15.04 5.51
N PHE A 144 -11.10 -14.78 4.25
CA PHE A 144 -12.43 -15.05 3.72
C PHE A 144 -12.47 -16.38 2.95
N GLU A 145 -13.16 -17.36 3.50
CA GLU A 145 -13.40 -18.65 2.84
C GLU A 145 -14.34 -18.50 1.66
N LEU A 146 -13.90 -18.88 0.46
CA LEU A 146 -14.75 -18.89 -0.73
C LEU A 146 -15.81 -20.01 -0.65
N PRO A 147 -17.09 -19.69 -0.95
CA PRO A 147 -18.22 -20.60 -0.75
C PRO A 147 -18.41 -21.62 -1.90
N ALA A 148 -17.33 -22.35 -2.25
CA ALA A 148 -17.38 -23.48 -3.19
C ALA A 148 -16.43 -24.55 -2.71
N HIS A 149 -16.67 -25.82 -3.06
CA HIS A 149 -15.77 -26.91 -2.70
C HIS A 149 -14.52 -26.96 -3.58
N ASN A 150 -14.66 -26.57 -4.85
CA ASN A 150 -13.55 -26.56 -5.80
C ASN A 150 -13.08 -25.13 -6.03
N ILE A 151 -11.77 -24.93 -5.95
CA ILE A 151 -11.09 -23.66 -6.25
C ILE A 151 -10.19 -23.89 -7.46
N LEU A 152 -10.46 -23.16 -8.54
CA LEU A 152 -9.63 -23.21 -9.76
C LEU A 152 -8.78 -21.95 -9.83
N VAL A 153 -7.48 -22.09 -9.60
CA VAL A 153 -6.51 -21.01 -9.72
C VAL A 153 -6.06 -20.89 -11.16
N ILE A 154 -6.18 -19.70 -11.74
CA ILE A 154 -5.88 -19.45 -13.14
C ILE A 154 -4.88 -18.30 -13.25
N GLU A 155 -3.85 -18.51 -14.02
CA GLU A 155 -2.81 -17.51 -14.20
C GLU A 155 -3.33 -16.27 -14.92
N ASN A 156 -4.05 -16.44 -16.02
CA ASN A 156 -4.48 -15.37 -16.92
C ASN A 156 -5.93 -14.98 -16.67
N GLU A 157 -6.19 -13.68 -16.45
CA GLU A 157 -7.54 -13.15 -16.21
C GLU A 157 -8.49 -13.38 -17.40
N GLN A 158 -8.03 -13.28 -18.63
CA GLN A 158 -8.89 -13.49 -19.80
C GLN A 158 -9.33 -14.96 -19.90
N SER A 159 -8.42 -15.89 -19.58
CA SER A 159 -8.75 -17.32 -19.51
C SER A 159 -9.78 -17.57 -18.41
N CYS A 160 -9.64 -16.93 -17.26
CA CYS A 160 -10.61 -17.00 -16.18
C CYS A 160 -12.00 -16.49 -16.61
N LEU A 161 -12.04 -15.35 -17.32
CA LEU A 161 -13.30 -14.77 -17.81
C LEU A 161 -13.98 -15.65 -18.84
N SER A 162 -13.22 -16.41 -19.64
CA SER A 162 -13.74 -17.29 -20.70
C SER A 162 -14.24 -18.64 -20.23
N LEU A 163 -14.07 -18.96 -18.93
CA LEU A 163 -14.55 -20.24 -18.39
C LEU A 163 -16.06 -20.37 -18.45
N ASP A 164 -16.50 -21.55 -18.88
CA ASP A 164 -17.89 -21.98 -18.79
C ASP A 164 -18.33 -22.34 -17.35
N ASN A 165 -19.59 -22.67 -17.20
CA ASN A 165 -20.14 -23.12 -15.93
C ASN A 165 -19.52 -24.48 -15.49
N ILE A 166 -18.97 -24.49 -14.28
CA ILE A 166 -18.43 -25.68 -13.64
C ILE A 166 -19.11 -25.81 -12.27
N PRO A 167 -19.76 -26.96 -11.98
CA PRO A 167 -20.46 -27.16 -10.73
C PRO A 167 -19.56 -26.98 -9.51
N ASP A 168 -20.09 -26.35 -8.47
CA ASP A 168 -19.44 -26.17 -7.17
C ASP A 168 -18.01 -25.63 -7.26
N THR A 169 -17.78 -24.65 -8.16
CA THR A 169 -16.44 -24.14 -8.46
C THR A 169 -16.41 -22.61 -8.45
N ILE A 170 -15.36 -22.07 -7.88
CA ILE A 170 -14.97 -20.67 -8.00
C ILE A 170 -13.57 -20.59 -8.63
N ALA A 171 -13.44 -19.79 -9.69
CA ALA A 171 -12.15 -19.47 -10.30
C ALA A 171 -11.55 -18.23 -9.65
N VAL A 172 -10.24 -18.26 -9.40
CA VAL A 172 -9.45 -17.13 -8.87
C VAL A 172 -8.27 -16.88 -9.80
N SER A 173 -8.15 -15.66 -10.31
CA SER A 173 -7.04 -15.28 -11.21
C SER A 173 -6.40 -13.98 -10.76
N GLY A 174 -5.08 -13.89 -10.85
CA GLY A 174 -4.38 -12.73 -10.35
C GLY A 174 -2.96 -12.51 -10.88
N GLY A 175 -2.67 -13.00 -12.08
CA GLY A 175 -1.39 -12.73 -12.74
C GLY A 175 -0.18 -13.36 -12.06
N GLY A 176 -0.06 -14.66 -12.18
CA GLY A 176 1.13 -15.52 -11.98
C GLY A 176 1.88 -15.43 -10.64
N LYS A 177 2.25 -14.23 -10.21
CA LYS A 177 3.13 -14.03 -9.03
C LYS A 177 2.39 -13.79 -7.72
N ASN A 178 1.06 -13.61 -7.76
CA ASN A 178 0.27 -13.27 -6.58
C ASN A 178 -0.33 -14.50 -5.91
N VAL A 179 0.50 -15.28 -5.26
CA VAL A 179 0.14 -16.55 -4.60
C VAL A 179 0.10 -16.46 -3.06
N SER A 180 0.29 -15.27 -2.49
CA SER A 180 0.36 -15.11 -1.03
C SER A 180 -0.91 -15.58 -0.30
N TRP A 181 -2.08 -15.47 -0.92
CA TRP A 181 -3.35 -15.94 -0.40
C TRP A 181 -3.48 -17.47 -0.37
N MET A 182 -2.69 -18.21 -1.16
CA MET A 182 -2.76 -19.68 -1.22
C MET A 182 -2.33 -20.37 0.08
N ARG A 183 -1.74 -19.65 1.03
CA ARG A 183 -1.48 -20.13 2.39
C ARG A 183 -2.66 -20.00 3.34
N ALA A 184 -3.85 -19.60 2.86
CA ALA A 184 -5.06 -19.51 3.65
C ALA A 184 -5.46 -20.89 4.22
N ASN A 185 -5.71 -20.96 5.52
CA ASN A 185 -6.03 -22.22 6.22
C ASN A 185 -7.28 -22.91 5.66
N TRP A 186 -8.26 -22.14 5.18
CA TRP A 186 -9.50 -22.68 4.64
C TRP A 186 -9.31 -23.49 3.35
N LEU A 187 -8.20 -23.28 2.60
CA LEU A 187 -7.90 -24.07 1.40
C LEU A 187 -7.63 -25.53 1.69
N ALA A 188 -7.19 -25.88 2.91
CA ALA A 188 -6.98 -27.27 3.31
C ALA A 188 -8.25 -28.14 3.21
N ASN A 189 -9.43 -27.52 3.26
CA ASN A 189 -10.74 -28.19 3.16
C ASN A 189 -11.33 -28.11 1.75
N LYS A 190 -10.59 -27.63 0.76
CA LYS A 190 -11.05 -27.45 -0.62
C LYS A 190 -10.28 -28.34 -1.57
N ARG A 191 -10.86 -28.61 -2.73
CA ARG A 191 -10.14 -29.17 -3.87
C ARG A 191 -9.59 -28.02 -4.69
N VAL A 192 -8.24 -27.90 -4.72
CA VAL A 192 -7.57 -26.83 -5.44
C VAL A 192 -6.95 -27.39 -6.71
N ALA A 193 -7.20 -26.76 -7.84
CA ALA A 193 -6.54 -27.04 -9.11
C ALA A 193 -5.91 -25.75 -9.65
N TYR A 194 -4.75 -25.88 -10.29
CA TYR A 194 -4.08 -24.79 -10.98
C TYR A 194 -4.11 -24.98 -12.49
N TRP A 195 -4.40 -23.93 -13.22
CA TRP A 195 -4.31 -23.87 -14.67
C TRP A 195 -3.52 -22.63 -15.11
N GLY A 196 -2.35 -22.86 -15.68
CA GLY A 196 -1.43 -21.83 -16.18
C GLY A 196 -0.45 -22.42 -17.17
N ASP A 197 0.37 -21.57 -17.74
CA ASP A 197 1.41 -21.98 -18.67
C ASP A 197 2.52 -22.72 -17.93
N ILE A 198 3.08 -23.76 -18.58
CA ILE A 198 4.23 -24.49 -18.06
C ILE A 198 5.48 -23.76 -18.57
N ASP A 199 5.81 -22.67 -17.92
CA ASP A 199 7.07 -21.96 -18.14
C ASP A 199 8.00 -22.01 -16.92
N SER A 200 9.17 -21.41 -17.02
CA SER A 200 10.16 -21.39 -15.92
C SER A 200 9.69 -20.63 -14.68
N GLU A 201 8.66 -19.80 -14.78
CA GLU A 201 8.08 -19.05 -13.66
C GLU A 201 6.88 -19.80 -13.01
N GLY A 202 6.18 -20.65 -13.76
CA GLY A 202 5.03 -21.43 -13.28
C GLY A 202 5.40 -22.70 -12.48
N LEU A 203 6.69 -23.04 -12.42
CA LEU A 203 7.22 -24.21 -11.68
C LEU A 203 7.99 -23.82 -10.40
N ALA A 204 7.99 -22.55 -10.00
CA ALA A 204 8.74 -22.03 -8.85
C ALA A 204 7.82 -21.96 -7.57
#